data_dae72ffb61e3eef0a0d39ed6e3823f89
#
_entry.id   dae72ffb61e3eef0a0d39ed6e3823f89
#
_cell.length_a   1.000
_cell.length_b   1.000
_cell.length_c   1.000
_cell.angle_alpha   90.00
_cell.angle_beta   90.00
_cell.angle_gamma   90.00
#
_symmetry.space_group_name_H-M   'P 1'
#
loop_
_entity.id
_entity.type
_entity.pdbx_description
1 polymer ?
#
loop_
_entity_poly.entity_id
_entity_poly.type
_entity_poly.pdbx_seq_one_letter_code
_entity_poly.pdbx_strand_id
1 'polypeptide(L)'
;YCDQQVPDGYGGVEPRMVANLWLTEQRDAYSVISDMASVFRAIVVWNGTQLTAIQDRNADPVCSFTQANVIDGKFNRQYVPLKSIFTAVEVEYADERNNYQKAIEYVADDAMIKRYGY
;
A
#
# COMPACT_ATOMS: atom_id res chain seq x y z
N TYR A 1 -3.38 -7.45 -11.33
CA TYR A 1 -2.36 -6.62 -10.67
C TYR A 1 -1.45 -7.46 -9.78
N CYS A 2 -1.99 -8.28 -8.89
CA CYS A 2 -1.17 -9.12 -7.99
C CYS A 2 -0.29 -10.12 -8.77
N ASP A 3 -0.84 -10.72 -9.82
CA ASP A 3 -0.16 -11.68 -10.68
C ASP A 3 0.77 -11.05 -11.73
N GLN A 4 0.87 -9.71 -11.74
CA GLN A 4 1.80 -9.02 -12.61
C GLN A 4 3.23 -9.42 -12.23
N GLN A 5 3.97 -9.95 -13.20
CA GLN A 5 5.35 -10.35 -12.99
C GLN A 5 6.24 -9.10 -12.81
N VAL A 6 7.06 -9.12 -11.78
CA VAL A 6 8.06 -8.09 -11.48
C VAL A 6 9.43 -8.75 -11.36
N PRO A 7 10.54 -8.04 -11.63
CA PRO A 7 11.87 -8.57 -11.40
C PRO A 7 12.05 -8.94 -9.91
N ASP A 8 12.62 -10.10 -9.65
CA ASP A 8 12.89 -10.61 -8.29
C ASP A 8 14.22 -10.08 -7.69
N GLY A 9 14.90 -9.19 -8.40
CA GLY A 9 16.20 -8.64 -7.99
C GLY A 9 17.40 -9.56 -8.26
N TYR A 10 17.18 -10.82 -8.69
CA TYR A 10 18.22 -11.83 -8.90
C TYR A 10 18.28 -12.32 -10.36
N GLY A 11 17.58 -11.63 -11.24
CA GLY A 11 17.55 -11.95 -12.68
C GLY A 11 16.38 -12.85 -13.11
N GLY A 12 15.49 -13.21 -12.18
CA GLY A 12 14.22 -13.87 -12.42
C GLY A 12 13.03 -12.90 -12.34
N VAL A 13 11.84 -13.48 -12.33
CA VAL A 13 10.59 -12.75 -12.17
C VAL A 13 9.71 -13.47 -11.15
N GLU A 14 8.94 -12.69 -10.39
CA GLU A 14 8.00 -13.18 -9.41
C GLU A 14 6.66 -12.41 -9.48
N PRO A 15 5.55 -12.96 -8.98
CA PRO A 15 4.31 -12.21 -8.85
C PRO A 15 4.52 -10.99 -7.95
N ARG A 16 3.97 -9.86 -8.33
CA ARG A 16 4.10 -8.59 -7.59
C ARG A 16 3.71 -8.70 -6.13
N MET A 17 2.68 -9.48 -5.82
CA MET A 17 2.18 -9.65 -4.46
C MET A 17 1.78 -11.11 -4.24
N VAL A 18 2.38 -11.72 -3.24
CA VAL A 18 2.11 -13.10 -2.81
C VAL A 18 1.77 -13.10 -1.33
N ALA A 19 0.83 -13.91 -0.92
CA ALA A 19 0.50 -14.13 0.47
C ALA A 19 0.47 -15.61 0.79
N ASN A 20 1.29 -16.02 1.74
CA ASN A 20 1.29 -17.35 2.33
C ASN A 20 0.81 -17.20 3.78
N LEU A 21 -0.47 -17.50 4.02
CA LEU A 21 -1.10 -17.30 5.32
C LEU A 21 -1.47 -18.66 5.93
N TRP A 22 -1.16 -18.82 7.21
CA TRP A 22 -1.63 -19.92 8.01
C TRP A 22 -2.40 -19.38 9.21
N LEU A 23 -3.71 -19.63 9.24
CA LEU A 23 -4.56 -19.21 10.35
C LEU A 23 -4.60 -20.33 11.39
N THR A 24 -3.95 -20.13 12.52
CA THR A 24 -3.88 -21.09 13.63
C THR A 24 -4.90 -20.80 14.73
N GLU A 25 -5.43 -19.59 14.76
CA GLU A 25 -6.33 -19.13 15.82
C GLU A 25 -7.67 -18.66 15.24
N GLN A 26 -8.73 -18.83 16.03
CA GLN A 26 -10.02 -18.25 15.68
C GLN A 26 -10.00 -16.74 15.86
N ARG A 27 -10.23 -16.02 14.78
CA ARG A 27 -10.26 -14.55 14.73
C ARG A 27 -11.54 -14.07 14.09
N ASP A 28 -11.85 -12.80 14.31
CA ASP A 28 -12.94 -12.14 13.61
C ASP A 28 -12.71 -12.16 12.08
N ALA A 29 -13.75 -12.56 11.33
CA ALA A 29 -13.66 -12.73 9.88
C ALA A 29 -13.30 -11.42 9.15
N TYR A 30 -13.84 -10.28 9.59
CA TYR A 30 -13.54 -9.01 9.00
C TYR A 30 -12.06 -8.61 9.19
N SER A 31 -11.51 -8.88 10.38
CA SER A 31 -10.10 -8.64 10.67
C SER A 31 -9.19 -9.49 9.78
N VAL A 32 -9.52 -10.78 9.61
CA VAL A 32 -8.76 -11.67 8.71
C VAL A 32 -8.81 -11.19 7.26
N ILE A 33 -9.99 -10.82 6.77
CA ILE A 33 -10.15 -10.31 5.40
C ILE A 33 -9.40 -8.99 5.22
N SER A 34 -9.39 -8.12 6.22
CA SER A 34 -8.65 -6.85 6.20
C SER A 34 -7.13 -7.09 6.17
N ASP A 35 -6.63 -8.02 6.98
CA ASP A 35 -5.22 -8.42 6.97
C ASP A 35 -4.81 -8.97 5.59
N MET A 36 -5.63 -9.84 5.01
CA MET A 36 -5.39 -10.35 3.66
C MET A 36 -5.42 -9.25 2.60
N ALA A 37 -6.37 -8.32 2.70
CA ALA A 37 -6.47 -7.20 1.77
C ALA A 37 -5.27 -6.26 1.86
N SER A 38 -4.68 -6.09 3.04
CA SER A 38 -3.50 -5.25 3.24
C SER A 38 -2.28 -5.73 2.44
N VAL A 39 -2.15 -7.04 2.20
CA VAL A 39 -1.04 -7.62 1.42
C VAL A 39 -0.99 -7.05 0.00
N PHE A 40 -2.14 -6.82 -0.63
CA PHE A 40 -2.21 -6.22 -1.97
C PHE A 40 -2.69 -4.76 -1.95
N ARG A 41 -2.48 -4.06 -0.81
CA ARG A 41 -2.77 -2.64 -0.62
C ARG A 41 -4.23 -2.29 -0.88
N ALA A 42 -5.14 -3.14 -0.42
CA ALA A 42 -6.57 -2.91 -0.57
C ALA A 42 -7.24 -2.61 0.76
N ILE A 43 -8.33 -1.86 0.67
CA ILE A 43 -9.23 -1.56 1.78
C ILE A 43 -10.53 -2.33 1.52
N VAL A 44 -11.00 -3.04 2.53
CA VAL A 44 -12.27 -3.78 2.47
C VAL A 44 -13.42 -2.84 2.82
N VAL A 45 -14.40 -2.77 1.94
CA VAL A 45 -15.58 -1.91 2.10
C VAL A 45 -16.84 -2.73 1.93
N TRP A 46 -17.82 -2.50 2.81
CA TRP A 46 -19.17 -3.02 2.65
C TRP A 46 -19.99 -2.04 1.81
N ASN A 47 -20.52 -2.47 0.67
CA ASN A 47 -21.31 -1.62 -0.22
C ASN A 47 -22.82 -1.73 0.00
N GLY A 48 -23.25 -2.37 1.10
CA GLY A 48 -24.66 -2.61 1.43
C GLY A 48 -25.15 -4.00 1.07
N THR A 49 -24.51 -4.70 0.12
CA THR A 49 -24.88 -6.05 -0.33
C THR A 49 -23.73 -7.04 -0.28
N GLN A 50 -22.51 -6.57 -0.49
CA GLN A 50 -21.31 -7.42 -0.53
C GLN A 50 -20.07 -6.69 0.00
N LEU A 51 -19.09 -7.48 0.42
CA LEU A 51 -17.75 -6.99 0.70
C LEU A 51 -17.00 -6.80 -0.64
N THR A 52 -16.41 -5.63 -0.81
CA THR A 52 -15.63 -5.28 -1.98
C THR A 52 -14.25 -4.81 -1.52
N ALA A 53 -13.19 -5.24 -2.20
CA ALA A 53 -11.85 -4.75 -1.97
C ALA A 53 -11.52 -3.62 -2.97
N ILE A 54 -11.15 -2.46 -2.46
CA ILE A 54 -10.70 -1.31 -3.25
C ILE A 54 -9.19 -1.22 -3.10
N GLN A 55 -8.47 -1.40 -4.21
CA GLN A 55 -7.02 -1.36 -4.20
C GLN A 55 -6.50 0.07 -4.34
N ASP A 56 -5.55 0.45 -3.47
CA ASP A 56 -4.81 1.71 -3.58
C ASP A 56 -3.73 1.58 -4.67
N ARG A 57 -4.02 2.10 -5.83
CA ARG A 57 -3.14 2.11 -7.01
C ARG A 57 -3.36 3.35 -7.85
N ASN A 58 -2.40 3.64 -8.70
CA ASN A 58 -2.54 4.67 -9.72
C ASN A 58 -3.70 4.32 -10.65
N ALA A 59 -4.67 5.21 -10.77
CA ALA A 59 -5.85 5.07 -11.62
C ALA A 59 -6.21 6.42 -12.23
N ASP A 60 -6.97 6.39 -13.31
CA ASP A 60 -7.48 7.61 -13.91
C ASP A 60 -8.44 8.34 -12.96
N PRO A 61 -8.45 9.69 -12.95
CA PRO A 61 -9.37 10.47 -12.14
C PRO A 61 -10.84 10.14 -12.49
N VAL A 62 -11.62 9.75 -11.50
CA VAL A 62 -13.05 9.42 -11.67
C VAL A 62 -13.96 10.61 -11.46
N CYS A 63 -13.47 11.68 -10.82
CA CYS A 63 -14.24 12.88 -10.53
C CYS A 63 -13.31 14.10 -10.44
N SER A 64 -13.83 15.27 -10.83
CA SER A 64 -13.16 16.55 -10.67
C SER A 64 -13.98 17.48 -9.79
N PHE A 65 -13.36 18.02 -8.75
CA PHE A 65 -13.96 19.00 -7.86
C PHE A 65 -13.46 20.40 -8.22
N THR A 66 -14.39 21.28 -8.51
CA THR A 66 -14.12 22.70 -8.82
C THR A 66 -14.90 23.58 -7.86
N GLN A 67 -14.62 24.87 -7.85
CA GLN A 67 -15.38 25.82 -7.04
C GLN A 67 -16.88 25.84 -7.37
N ALA A 68 -17.26 25.43 -8.59
CA ALA A 68 -18.67 25.42 -9.03
C ALA A 68 -19.45 24.24 -8.45
N ASN A 69 -18.82 23.12 -8.12
CA ASN A 69 -19.49 21.91 -7.64
C ASN A 69 -19.19 21.57 -6.17
N VAL A 70 -18.59 22.50 -5.44
CA VAL A 70 -18.31 22.39 -4.01
C VAL A 70 -19.18 23.38 -3.26
N ILE A 71 -19.70 23.01 -2.09
CA ILE A 71 -20.53 23.86 -1.23
C ILE A 71 -19.76 25.14 -0.89
N ASP A 72 -20.36 26.29 -1.14
CA ASP A 72 -19.78 27.63 -0.98
C ASP A 72 -18.48 27.87 -1.77
N GLY A 73 -18.10 26.99 -2.69
CA GLY A 73 -16.86 27.08 -3.45
C GLY A 73 -15.58 27.04 -2.62
N LYS A 74 -15.67 26.59 -1.36
CA LYS A 74 -14.55 26.64 -0.41
C LYS A 74 -13.87 25.28 -0.28
N PHE A 75 -12.53 25.29 -0.42
CA PHE A 75 -11.68 24.16 -0.12
C PHE A 75 -10.88 24.44 1.14
N ASN A 76 -11.01 23.58 2.14
CA ASN A 76 -10.11 23.57 3.28
C ASN A 76 -8.91 22.69 2.97
N ARG A 77 -7.70 23.25 3.06
CA ARG A 77 -6.43 22.54 2.78
C ARG A 77 -5.62 22.47 4.05
N GLN A 78 -5.29 21.25 4.44
CA GLN A 78 -4.36 20.99 5.53
C GLN A 78 -3.12 20.31 4.97
N TYR A 79 -1.97 20.88 5.20
CA TYR A 79 -0.69 20.32 4.76
C TYR A 79 -0.08 19.46 5.86
N VAL A 80 0.57 18.38 5.44
CA VAL A 80 1.36 17.56 6.34
C VAL A 80 2.65 18.30 6.68
N PRO A 81 3.07 18.36 7.95
CA PRO A 81 4.35 18.96 8.34
C PRO A 81 5.53 18.22 7.67
N LEU A 82 6.57 18.95 7.31
CA LEU A 82 7.77 18.35 6.69
C LEU A 82 8.37 17.21 7.53
N LYS A 83 8.29 17.31 8.84
CA LYS A 83 8.74 16.25 9.77
C LYS A 83 8.00 14.91 9.63
N SER A 84 6.86 14.88 8.97
CA SER A 84 6.06 13.67 8.73
C SER A 84 6.23 13.11 7.32
N ILE A 85 7.13 13.71 6.53
CA ILE A 85 7.46 13.21 5.18
C ILE A 85 8.67 12.30 5.32
N PHE A 86 8.48 11.03 4.98
CA PHE A 86 9.55 10.06 4.93
C PHE A 86 10.08 10.00 3.50
N THR A 87 11.39 10.14 3.34
CA THR A 87 12.08 10.07 2.06
C THR A 87 12.78 8.73 1.85
N ALA A 88 12.96 8.00 2.94
CA ALA A 88 13.52 6.66 2.95
C ALA A 88 12.88 5.82 4.06
N VAL A 89 12.80 4.52 3.86
CA VAL A 89 12.20 3.55 4.81
C VAL A 89 13.08 2.32 4.85
N GLU A 90 13.34 1.83 6.05
CA GLU A 90 13.91 0.50 6.27
C GLU A 90 12.75 -0.49 6.43
N VAL A 91 12.77 -1.54 5.62
CA VAL A 91 11.77 -2.61 5.66
C VAL A 91 12.41 -3.86 6.20
N GLU A 92 11.95 -4.31 7.36
CA GLU A 92 12.32 -5.61 7.93
C GLU A 92 11.34 -6.67 7.44
N TYR A 93 11.86 -7.75 6.90
CA TYR A 93 11.06 -8.86 6.39
C TYR A 93 11.72 -10.21 6.66
N ALA A 94 10.95 -11.30 6.57
CA ALA A 94 11.45 -12.66 6.65
C ALA A 94 11.83 -13.14 5.25
N ASP A 95 13.13 -13.36 5.03
CA ASP A 95 13.66 -13.77 3.72
C ASP A 95 13.48 -15.28 3.54
N GLU A 96 12.61 -15.67 2.62
CA GLU A 96 12.37 -17.08 2.25
C GLU A 96 13.64 -17.79 1.79
N ARG A 97 14.50 -17.09 1.06
CA ARG A 97 15.77 -17.64 0.51
C ARG A 97 16.81 -17.89 1.59
N ASN A 98 16.68 -17.22 2.73
CA ASN A 98 17.57 -17.36 3.89
C ASN A 98 16.85 -18.02 5.08
N ASN A 99 16.04 -19.07 4.80
CA ASN A 99 15.30 -19.82 5.81
C ASN A 99 14.41 -18.95 6.71
N TYR A 100 13.76 -17.95 6.15
CA TYR A 100 12.89 -17.00 6.85
C TYR A 100 13.60 -16.22 7.97
N GLN A 101 14.92 -16.05 7.87
CA GLN A 101 15.62 -15.15 8.78
C GLN A 101 15.28 -13.70 8.45
N LYS A 102 15.36 -12.85 9.47
CA LYS A 102 15.15 -11.43 9.31
C LYS A 102 16.18 -10.81 8.39
N ALA A 103 15.70 -10.13 7.37
CA ALA A 103 16.49 -9.29 6.49
C ALA A 103 15.95 -7.84 6.54
N ILE A 104 16.82 -6.89 6.26
CA ILE A 104 16.46 -5.47 6.23
C ILE A 104 16.79 -4.95 4.84
N GLU A 105 15.83 -4.32 4.21
CA GLU A 105 16.02 -3.64 2.95
C GLU A 105 15.72 -2.15 3.08
N TYR A 106 16.57 -1.34 2.46
CA TYR A 106 16.48 0.11 2.47
C TYR A 106 15.87 0.60 1.16
N VAL A 107 14.70 1.20 1.26
CA VAL A 107 13.98 1.77 0.11
C VAL A 107 13.99 3.29 0.24
N ALA A 108 14.52 3.97 -0.78
CA ALA A 108 14.63 5.42 -0.80
C ALA A 108 14.01 6.00 -2.09
N ASP A 109 13.40 7.16 -1.95
CA ASP A 109 12.95 7.98 -3.08
C ASP A 109 13.95 9.11 -3.33
N ASP A 110 14.81 8.95 -4.33
CA ASP A 110 15.86 9.92 -4.67
C ASP A 110 15.30 11.29 -5.06
N ALA A 111 14.12 11.35 -5.65
CA ALA A 111 13.48 12.61 -6.01
C ALA A 111 13.01 13.37 -4.76
N MET A 112 12.46 12.65 -3.80
CA MET A 112 12.04 13.21 -2.51
C MET A 112 13.23 13.61 -1.67
N ILE A 113 14.32 12.81 -1.65
CA ILE A 113 15.57 13.15 -0.96
C ILE A 113 16.17 14.45 -1.52
N LYS A 114 16.22 14.61 -2.84
CA LYS A 114 16.71 15.86 -3.47
C LYS A 114 15.88 17.08 -3.11
N ARG A 115 14.57 16.89 -2.87
CA ARG A 115 13.65 18.00 -2.60
C ARG A 115 13.56 18.36 -1.12
N TYR A 116 13.61 17.40 -0.24
CA TYR A 116 13.32 17.57 1.19
C TYR A 116 14.47 17.20 2.12
N GLY A 117 15.51 16.53 1.61
CA GLY A 117 16.59 15.96 2.40
C GLY A 117 16.25 14.58 2.97
N TYR A 118 17.13 14.07 3.81
CA TYR A 118 16.92 12.85 4.60
C TYR A 118 16.07 13.15 5.83
#